data_d1a2efec4acc5c8c81bbacfddd36cec7
#
_entry.id   d1a2efec4acc5c8c81bbacfddd36cec7
#
_cell.length_a   1.000
_cell.length_b   1.000
_cell.length_c   1.000
_cell.angle_alpha   90.00
_cell.angle_beta   90.00
_cell.angle_gamma   90.00
#
_symmetry.space_group_name_H-M   'P 1'
#
loop_
_entity.id
_entity.type
_entity.pdbx_description
1 polymer ?
#
loop_
_entity_poly.entity_id
_entity_poly.type
_entity_poly.pdbx_seq_one_letter_code
_entity_poly.pdbx_strand_id
1 'polypeptide(L)'
;MAIQLLVTDQDLEVQGDPIDDWLSLDATVRFNEPGSGSVDLVAHPHVMQQLQPGRRLVVIRDGTVWMAGPMEVPQDYSWGIGSSGEAPPGQVTVNFADDLAVLAGYLTWADPAETWADQPDAAAYALTATNAETIIRTLVNLNCGPGALVARRVPNLVLDTVAGVGTTTTVNTRFEGLLAACRRVAIDGGGLGFRARQDAGQVKFGCYAPVDRTATARFSEGLGNLRALTYKQSAPTVTHALVQGGEVEAPADRIFTEVADTVAAAAWWRVEQLVSGSADSDTDGELTQDGTEALADGAQPVELATVTVDTEDLKAGRDFGLGDRVTVALPTGLEVEDLVRSIHLQATPNSGEHVTSLIGSPSATSDPQMVRLVRELGRRLGRLEAR
;
A
#
# COMPACT_ATOMS: atom_id res chain seq x y z
N MET A 1 24.98 8.49 4.61
CA MET A 1 23.55 8.52 4.90
C MET A 1 23.35 8.04 6.30
N ALA A 2 22.52 8.70 7.09
CA ALA A 2 22.35 8.35 8.50
C ALA A 2 20.92 7.83 8.72
N ILE A 3 20.82 6.57 9.10
CA ILE A 3 19.58 6.02 9.63
C ILE A 3 19.60 6.17 11.14
N GLN A 4 18.52 6.73 11.69
CA GLN A 4 18.27 6.82 13.13
C GLN A 4 16.97 6.13 13.46
N LEU A 5 16.96 5.44 14.58
CA LEU A 5 15.77 4.77 15.11
C LEU A 5 15.36 5.46 16.42
N LEU A 6 14.09 5.86 16.49
CA LEU A 6 13.49 6.42 17.68
C LEU A 6 12.29 5.58 18.10
N VAL A 7 12.05 5.51 19.39
CA VAL A 7 10.82 4.96 19.95
C VAL A 7 9.96 6.09 20.46
N THR A 8 8.66 6.07 20.12
CA THR A 8 7.67 6.99 20.67
C THR A 8 6.54 6.21 21.33
N ASP A 9 5.76 6.87 22.17
CA ASP A 9 4.48 6.34 22.62
C ASP A 9 3.33 6.67 21.66
N GLN A 10 2.09 6.40 22.07
CA GLN A 10 0.89 6.68 21.27
C GLN A 10 0.63 8.20 21.15
N ASP A 11 1.16 9.00 22.07
CA ASP A 11 1.07 10.46 22.04
C ASP A 11 2.21 11.10 21.22
N LEU A 12 3.05 10.28 20.58
CA LEU A 12 4.20 10.67 19.77
C LEU A 12 5.36 11.28 20.58
N GLU A 13 5.33 11.15 21.90
CA GLU A 13 6.41 11.58 22.76
C GLU A 13 7.58 10.59 22.71
N VAL A 14 8.81 11.11 22.52
CA VAL A 14 10.01 10.29 22.41
C VAL A 14 10.30 9.56 23.74
N GLN A 15 10.59 8.28 23.64
CA GLN A 15 10.84 7.41 24.78
C GLN A 15 12.28 6.93 24.79
N GLY A 16 13.09 7.60 25.62
CA GLY A 16 14.52 7.30 25.74
C GLY A 16 15.38 7.97 24.64
N ASP A 17 16.61 7.54 24.55
CA ASP A 17 17.56 8.03 23.55
C ASP A 17 17.39 7.32 22.21
N PRO A 18 17.87 7.91 21.09
CA PRO A 18 17.95 7.23 19.81
C PRO A 18 18.68 5.88 19.93
N ILE A 19 18.19 4.88 19.19
CA ILE A 19 18.80 3.55 19.19
C ILE A 19 19.88 3.53 18.10
N ASP A 20 21.13 3.60 18.51
CA ASP A 20 22.28 3.61 17.61
C ASP A 20 22.87 2.21 17.38
N ASP A 21 22.66 1.28 18.34
CA ASP A 21 23.17 -0.10 18.30
C ASP A 21 22.20 -1.06 17.60
N TRP A 22 21.76 -0.69 16.40
CA TRP A 22 20.98 -1.59 15.57
C TRP A 22 21.89 -2.42 14.65
N LEU A 23 21.46 -3.66 14.35
CA LEU A 23 22.23 -4.64 13.58
C LEU A 23 21.77 -4.72 12.14
N SER A 24 20.48 -4.72 11.93
CA SER A 24 19.88 -4.73 10.61
C SER A 24 18.51 -4.04 10.63
N LEU A 25 18.13 -3.41 9.51
CA LEU A 25 16.81 -2.86 9.26
C LEU A 25 16.32 -3.40 7.93
N ASP A 26 15.09 -3.89 7.93
CA ASP A 26 14.35 -4.31 6.75
C ASP A 26 12.98 -3.68 6.81
N ALA A 27 12.65 -2.77 5.90
CA ALA A 27 11.40 -2.04 5.95
C ALA A 27 10.83 -1.77 4.55
N THR A 28 9.56 -2.00 4.37
CA THR A 28 8.86 -1.85 3.09
C THR A 28 7.68 -0.92 3.24
N VAL A 29 7.67 0.17 2.51
CA VAL A 29 6.50 1.03 2.33
C VAL A 29 5.74 0.61 1.08
N ARG A 30 4.39 0.70 1.12
CA ARG A 30 3.50 0.20 0.05
C ARG A 30 2.52 1.26 -0.40
N PHE A 31 2.14 1.18 -1.67
CA PHE A 31 1.13 2.06 -2.26
C PHE A 31 -0.26 1.66 -1.78
N ASN A 32 -0.94 2.58 -1.08
CA ASN A 32 -2.29 2.40 -0.53
C ASN A 32 -2.46 1.18 0.40
N GLU A 33 -1.38 0.66 0.95
CA GLU A 33 -1.38 -0.49 1.85
C GLU A 33 -0.44 -0.23 3.03
N PRO A 34 -0.70 -0.87 4.18
CA PRO A 34 0.20 -0.77 5.32
C PRO A 34 1.61 -1.28 4.96
N GLY A 35 2.60 -0.46 5.26
CA GLY A 35 3.99 -0.86 5.25
C GLY A 35 4.31 -1.81 6.39
N SER A 36 5.42 -2.52 6.28
CA SER A 36 5.91 -3.43 7.33
C SER A 36 7.42 -3.40 7.40
N GLY A 37 7.97 -3.63 8.58
CA GLY A 37 9.40 -3.73 8.75
C GLY A 37 9.79 -4.60 9.94
N SER A 38 11.06 -4.90 10.00
CA SER A 38 11.73 -5.53 11.15
C SER A 38 13.07 -4.88 11.38
N VAL A 39 13.47 -4.81 12.62
CA VAL A 39 14.79 -4.33 13.03
C VAL A 39 15.40 -5.29 14.03
N ASP A 40 16.67 -5.63 13.82
CA ASP A 40 17.45 -6.39 14.76
C ASP A 40 18.28 -5.42 15.60
N LEU A 41 18.16 -5.52 16.92
CA LEU A 41 18.79 -4.63 17.90
C LEU A 41 19.66 -5.42 18.86
N VAL A 42 20.66 -4.75 19.41
CA VAL A 42 21.37 -5.25 20.57
C VAL A 42 20.50 -5.04 21.81
N ALA A 43 20.22 -6.12 22.55
CA ALA A 43 19.26 -6.11 23.66
C ALA A 43 19.86 -5.49 24.94
N HIS A 44 20.36 -4.27 24.87
CA HIS A 44 20.78 -3.52 26.03
C HIS A 44 19.59 -3.19 26.95
N PRO A 45 19.77 -3.15 28.28
CA PRO A 45 18.69 -2.86 29.22
C PRO A 45 17.93 -1.55 28.91
N HIS A 46 18.64 -0.50 28.51
CA HIS A 46 18.03 0.80 28.15
C HIS A 46 17.22 0.74 26.86
N VAL A 47 17.60 -0.10 25.88
CA VAL A 47 16.84 -0.36 24.66
C VAL A 47 15.59 -1.16 25.00
N MET A 48 15.73 -2.26 25.78
CA MET A 48 14.61 -3.11 26.17
C MET A 48 13.53 -2.35 26.98
N GLN A 49 13.91 -1.33 27.75
CA GLN A 49 12.96 -0.47 28.46
C GLN A 49 12.11 0.40 27.52
N GLN A 50 12.60 0.71 26.33
CA GLN A 50 11.85 1.45 25.32
C GLN A 50 10.85 0.55 24.57
N LEU A 51 11.13 -0.73 24.42
CA LEU A 51 10.35 -1.69 23.61
C LEU A 51 9.16 -2.26 24.43
N GLN A 52 8.18 -1.42 24.72
CA GLN A 52 7.00 -1.76 25.51
C GLN A 52 5.71 -1.81 24.67
N PRO A 53 4.66 -2.51 25.12
CA PRO A 53 3.37 -2.51 24.45
C PRO A 53 2.84 -1.09 24.21
N GLY A 54 2.25 -0.86 23.04
CA GLY A 54 1.70 0.43 22.64
C GLY A 54 2.73 1.48 22.22
N ARG A 55 4.00 1.09 22.11
CA ARG A 55 5.05 1.94 21.57
C ARG A 55 5.09 1.86 20.04
N ARG A 56 5.78 2.82 19.46
CA ARG A 56 5.92 3.01 18.02
C ARG A 56 7.40 3.13 17.66
N LEU A 57 7.78 2.58 16.52
CA LEU A 57 9.12 2.75 15.96
C LEU A 57 9.08 3.84 14.86
N VAL A 58 10.05 4.73 14.90
CA VAL A 58 10.24 5.79 13.89
C VAL A 58 11.58 5.57 13.24
N VAL A 59 11.57 5.35 11.93
CA VAL A 59 12.76 5.23 11.09
C VAL A 59 13.00 6.57 10.41
N ILE A 60 14.10 7.21 10.76
CA ILE A 60 14.55 8.47 10.16
C ILE A 60 15.67 8.15 9.18
N ARG A 61 15.53 8.60 7.94
CA ARG A 61 16.54 8.47 6.88
C ARG A 61 16.90 9.86 6.38
N ASP A 62 18.18 10.22 6.44
CA ASP A 62 18.68 11.53 6.00
C ASP A 62 17.92 12.72 6.61
N GLY A 63 17.56 12.61 7.90
CA GLY A 63 16.86 13.67 8.63
C GLY A 63 15.35 13.78 8.38
N THR A 64 14.77 12.86 7.61
CA THR A 64 13.33 12.80 7.37
C THR A 64 12.75 11.48 7.85
N VAL A 65 11.52 11.50 8.37
CA VAL A 65 10.81 10.28 8.74
C VAL A 65 10.50 9.50 7.45
N TRP A 66 11.13 8.33 7.32
CA TRP A 66 10.92 7.44 6.19
C TRP A 66 9.73 6.50 6.43
N MET A 67 9.62 5.97 7.65
CA MET A 67 8.49 5.12 8.07
C MET A 67 8.32 5.26 9.59
N ALA A 68 7.08 5.34 10.06
CA ALA A 68 6.75 5.36 11.47
C ALA A 68 5.44 4.63 11.72
N GLY A 69 5.32 3.98 12.87
CA GLY A 69 4.07 3.35 13.25
C GLY A 69 4.21 2.33 14.39
N PRO A 70 3.13 1.61 14.69
CA PRO A 70 3.09 0.70 15.82
C PRO A 70 4.11 -0.43 15.68
N MET A 71 4.79 -0.74 16.76
CA MET A 71 5.67 -1.90 16.83
C MET A 71 5.01 -3.01 17.66
N GLU A 72 5.36 -4.23 17.33
CA GLU A 72 5.07 -5.38 18.17
C GLU A 72 6.05 -5.41 19.34
N VAL A 73 5.65 -6.02 20.47
CA VAL A 73 6.61 -6.31 21.54
C VAL A 73 7.67 -7.27 21.01
N PRO A 74 8.91 -7.17 21.50
CA PRO A 74 9.99 -8.06 21.07
C PRO A 74 9.56 -9.52 21.23
N GLN A 75 9.53 -10.23 20.12
CA GLN A 75 9.08 -11.64 20.09
C GLN A 75 10.26 -12.61 20.07
N ASP A 76 11.34 -12.21 19.39
CA ASP A 76 12.50 -13.06 19.20
C ASP A 76 13.72 -12.48 19.95
N TYR A 77 13.92 -12.95 21.18
CA TYR A 77 15.10 -12.64 21.96
C TYR A 77 16.05 -13.84 21.96
N SER A 78 17.28 -13.63 21.54
CA SER A 78 18.33 -14.63 21.57
C SER A 78 19.50 -14.18 22.44
N TRP A 79 19.97 -15.09 23.27
CA TRP A 79 21.13 -14.87 24.16
C TRP A 79 21.93 -16.15 24.30
N GLY A 80 23.24 -16.01 24.38
CA GLY A 80 24.15 -17.14 24.60
C GLY A 80 25.49 -16.68 25.17
N ILE A 81 26.12 -17.53 25.95
CA ILE A 81 27.49 -17.29 26.45
C ILE A 81 28.47 -17.72 25.37
N GLY A 82 29.32 -16.79 24.93
CA GLY A 82 30.38 -17.08 23.98
C GLY A 82 31.45 -17.98 24.53
N SER A 83 32.31 -18.51 23.68
CA SER A 83 33.46 -19.38 24.05
C SER A 83 34.48 -18.69 24.97
N SER A 84 34.47 -17.36 25.05
CA SER A 84 35.27 -16.54 25.97
C SER A 84 34.75 -16.53 27.41
N GLY A 85 33.54 -17.07 27.67
CA GLY A 85 32.88 -17.01 28.98
C GLY A 85 32.25 -15.64 29.29
N GLU A 86 32.35 -14.66 28.41
CA GLU A 86 31.63 -13.40 28.52
C GLU A 86 30.21 -13.56 28.05
N ALA A 87 29.27 -12.97 28.78
CA ALA A 87 27.86 -12.91 28.39
C ALA A 87 27.63 -11.60 27.63
N PRO A 88 27.60 -11.61 26.28
CA PRO A 88 27.26 -10.42 25.52
C PRO A 88 25.79 -10.05 25.79
N PRO A 89 25.40 -8.78 25.57
CA PRO A 89 23.99 -8.46 25.48
C PRO A 89 23.35 -9.35 24.40
N GLY A 90 22.12 -9.81 24.62
CA GLY A 90 21.38 -10.59 23.64
C GLY A 90 21.03 -9.77 22.41
N GLN A 91 20.38 -10.41 21.46
CA GLN A 91 19.79 -9.77 20.28
C GLN A 91 18.28 -9.88 20.34
N VAL A 92 17.59 -8.88 19.82
CA VAL A 92 16.14 -8.84 19.76
C VAL A 92 15.70 -8.36 18.40
N THR A 93 14.70 -9.04 17.81
CA THR A 93 14.04 -8.60 16.60
C THR A 93 12.71 -7.93 16.96
N VAL A 94 12.48 -6.75 16.41
CA VAL A 94 11.26 -5.97 16.58
C VAL A 94 10.58 -5.82 15.23
N ASN A 95 9.35 -6.33 15.12
CA ASN A 95 8.51 -6.10 13.97
C ASN A 95 7.69 -4.82 14.17
N PHE A 96 7.48 -4.08 13.10
CA PHE A 96 6.69 -2.86 13.12
C PHE A 96 5.94 -2.65 11.80
N ALA A 97 4.93 -1.82 11.84
CA ALA A 97 4.17 -1.42 10.65
C ALA A 97 4.18 0.10 10.53
N ASP A 98 3.70 0.64 9.41
CA ASP A 98 3.45 2.06 9.29
C ASP A 98 2.10 2.48 9.91
N ASP A 99 1.83 3.78 9.94
CA ASP A 99 0.61 4.34 10.53
C ASP A 99 -0.68 3.94 9.80
N LEU A 100 -0.61 3.51 8.54
CA LEU A 100 -1.78 2.96 7.85
C LEU A 100 -2.27 1.67 8.49
N ALA A 101 -1.40 0.91 9.16
CA ALA A 101 -1.79 -0.30 9.87
C ALA A 101 -2.78 -0.01 11.01
N VAL A 102 -2.64 1.15 11.67
CA VAL A 102 -3.62 1.58 12.69
C VAL A 102 -4.99 1.80 12.06
N LEU A 103 -5.04 2.47 10.91
CA LEU A 103 -6.29 2.74 10.20
C LEU A 103 -6.92 1.45 9.65
N ALA A 104 -6.09 0.46 9.29
CA ALA A 104 -6.56 -0.85 8.82
C ALA A 104 -7.37 -1.62 9.87
N GLY A 105 -7.18 -1.31 11.16
CA GLY A 105 -7.95 -1.88 12.26
C GLY A 105 -9.38 -1.33 12.40
N TYR A 106 -9.79 -0.36 11.60
CA TYR A 106 -11.09 0.28 11.69
C TYR A 106 -12.06 -0.19 10.61
N LEU A 107 -13.34 -0.20 10.95
CA LEU A 107 -14.45 -0.42 10.02
C LEU A 107 -15.14 0.90 9.70
N THR A 108 -15.68 1.00 8.50
CA THR A 108 -16.64 2.05 8.15
C THR A 108 -17.98 1.77 8.83
N TRP A 109 -18.54 2.75 9.52
CA TRP A 109 -19.86 2.61 10.15
C TRP A 109 -20.94 3.18 9.24
N ALA A 110 -22.13 2.55 9.31
CA ALA A 110 -23.30 2.99 8.56
C ALA A 110 -23.76 4.39 9.00
N ASP A 111 -23.69 4.67 10.29
CA ASP A 111 -23.82 6.02 10.86
C ASP A 111 -22.64 6.31 11.81
N PRO A 112 -21.61 7.01 11.32
CA PRO A 112 -20.42 7.29 12.12
C PRO A 112 -20.67 8.21 13.34
N ALA A 113 -21.81 8.89 13.40
CA ALA A 113 -22.17 9.78 14.50
C ALA A 113 -22.81 9.04 15.69
N GLU A 114 -23.38 7.87 15.42
CA GLU A 114 -24.10 7.07 16.42
C GLU A 114 -23.20 6.02 17.06
N THR A 115 -23.61 5.56 18.26
CA THR A 115 -22.90 4.49 18.97
C THR A 115 -23.12 3.13 18.28
N TRP A 116 -22.34 2.13 18.66
CA TRP A 116 -22.51 0.77 18.13
C TRP A 116 -23.94 0.23 18.32
N ALA A 117 -24.57 0.52 19.46
CA ALA A 117 -25.91 0.03 19.78
C ALA A 117 -27.00 0.68 18.92
N ASP A 118 -26.74 1.86 18.40
CA ASP A 118 -27.71 2.69 17.66
C ASP A 118 -27.47 2.66 16.15
N GLN A 119 -26.58 1.78 15.67
CA GLN A 119 -26.32 1.63 14.24
C GLN A 119 -27.57 1.14 13.50
N PRO A 120 -27.91 1.71 12.34
CA PRO A 120 -29.08 1.31 11.58
C PRO A 120 -28.92 -0.10 10.98
N ASP A 121 -30.03 -0.89 10.99
CA ASP A 121 -30.02 -2.28 10.54
C ASP A 121 -29.80 -2.44 9.03
N ALA A 122 -30.30 -1.53 8.22
CA ALA A 122 -30.30 -1.65 6.75
C ALA A 122 -29.60 -0.50 6.03
N ALA A 123 -29.40 0.66 6.67
CA ALA A 123 -28.76 1.80 6.02
C ALA A 123 -27.25 1.58 5.85
N ALA A 124 -26.69 2.26 4.86
CA ALA A 124 -25.25 2.35 4.63
C ALA A 124 -24.82 3.81 4.59
N TYR A 125 -23.57 4.09 4.86
CA TYR A 125 -22.99 5.41 4.66
C TYR A 125 -22.71 5.61 3.17
N ALA A 126 -23.37 6.61 2.59
CA ALA A 126 -23.26 6.88 1.16
C ALA A 126 -22.87 8.33 0.88
N LEU A 127 -21.95 8.52 -0.07
CA LEU A 127 -21.63 9.80 -0.68
C LEU A 127 -21.67 9.62 -2.20
N THR A 128 -22.59 10.32 -2.84
CA THR A 128 -22.80 10.24 -4.30
C THR A 128 -22.19 11.45 -5.00
N ALA A 129 -21.69 11.24 -6.23
CA ALA A 129 -21.16 12.28 -7.10
C ALA A 129 -20.19 13.26 -6.38
N THR A 130 -19.31 12.69 -5.55
CA THR A 130 -18.39 13.45 -4.71
C THR A 130 -16.95 13.20 -5.16
N ASN A 131 -16.06 14.18 -5.03
CA ASN A 131 -14.64 14.02 -5.34
C ASN A 131 -14.00 12.94 -4.47
N ALA A 132 -13.22 12.04 -5.05
CA ALA A 132 -12.64 10.87 -4.39
C ALA A 132 -11.74 11.23 -3.19
N GLU A 133 -10.92 12.27 -3.28
CA GLU A 133 -10.14 12.75 -2.12
C GLU A 133 -11.06 13.14 -0.97
N THR A 134 -12.15 13.87 -1.28
CA THR A 134 -13.13 14.28 -0.27
C THR A 134 -13.79 13.07 0.39
N ILE A 135 -14.15 12.05 -0.38
CA ILE A 135 -14.72 10.80 0.15
C ILE A 135 -13.72 10.12 1.10
N ILE A 136 -12.49 9.86 0.64
CA ILE A 136 -11.46 9.18 1.43
C ILE A 136 -11.20 9.93 2.74
N ARG A 137 -11.02 11.24 2.67
CA ARG A 137 -10.80 12.10 3.85
C ARG A 137 -12.01 12.06 4.80
N THR A 138 -13.23 12.06 4.28
CA THR A 138 -14.45 11.98 5.08
C THR A 138 -14.55 10.63 5.78
N LEU A 139 -14.31 9.52 5.08
CA LEU A 139 -14.31 8.18 5.67
C LEU A 139 -13.30 8.07 6.82
N VAL A 140 -12.08 8.53 6.63
CA VAL A 140 -11.05 8.51 7.68
C VAL A 140 -11.44 9.44 8.82
N ASN A 141 -11.87 10.67 8.53
CA ASN A 141 -12.24 11.64 9.54
C ASN A 141 -13.34 11.13 10.47
N LEU A 142 -14.41 10.56 9.91
CA LEU A 142 -15.57 10.14 10.66
C LEU A 142 -15.41 8.78 11.36
N ASN A 143 -14.51 7.92 10.91
CA ASN A 143 -14.36 6.59 11.48
C ASN A 143 -13.18 6.46 12.45
N CYS A 144 -12.13 7.24 12.33
CA CYS A 144 -10.96 7.17 13.22
C CYS A 144 -10.24 8.51 13.42
N GLY A 145 -10.62 9.55 12.67
CA GLY A 145 -10.02 10.88 12.73
C GLY A 145 -10.65 11.81 13.76
N PRO A 146 -10.35 13.12 13.68
CA PRO A 146 -10.85 14.11 14.63
C PRO A 146 -12.38 14.22 14.70
N GLY A 147 -13.08 13.91 13.61
CA GLY A 147 -14.56 13.91 13.54
C GLY A 147 -15.23 12.65 14.05
N ALA A 148 -14.47 11.60 14.38
CA ALA A 148 -15.03 10.37 14.91
C ALA A 148 -15.53 10.50 16.36
N LEU A 149 -16.33 9.55 16.81
CA LEU A 149 -16.64 9.39 18.23
C LEU A 149 -15.35 9.32 19.05
N VAL A 150 -15.32 9.93 20.22
CA VAL A 150 -14.12 10.03 21.06
C VAL A 150 -13.44 8.68 21.29
N ALA A 151 -14.24 7.62 21.52
CA ALA A 151 -13.74 6.26 21.74
C ALA A 151 -13.09 5.62 20.50
N ARG A 152 -13.26 6.21 19.33
CA ARG A 152 -12.73 5.71 18.06
C ARG A 152 -11.59 6.55 17.49
N ARG A 153 -11.28 7.66 18.11
CA ARG A 153 -10.21 8.56 17.60
C ARG A 153 -8.85 7.93 17.77
N VAL A 154 -8.07 7.92 16.69
CA VAL A 154 -6.64 7.65 16.76
C VAL A 154 -5.95 8.89 17.35
N PRO A 155 -5.16 8.75 18.41
CA PRO A 155 -4.42 9.86 18.99
C PRO A 155 -3.57 10.58 17.96
N ASN A 156 -3.55 11.91 18.01
CA ASN A 156 -2.73 12.78 17.15
C ASN A 156 -2.93 12.61 15.64
N LEU A 157 -3.94 11.85 15.19
CA LEU A 157 -4.31 11.78 13.78
C LEU A 157 -5.00 13.07 13.34
N VAL A 158 -4.48 13.68 12.31
CA VAL A 158 -5.07 14.86 11.66
C VAL A 158 -5.17 14.63 10.15
N LEU A 159 -6.07 15.37 9.50
CA LEU A 159 -6.13 15.38 8.04
C LEU A 159 -5.14 16.41 7.50
N ASP A 160 -4.26 15.98 6.62
CA ASP A 160 -3.32 16.87 5.91
C ASP A 160 -4.09 17.90 5.05
N THR A 161 -3.40 18.85 4.47
CA THR A 161 -3.98 19.83 3.55
C THR A 161 -4.66 19.12 2.37
N VAL A 162 -5.79 19.65 1.92
CA VAL A 162 -6.48 19.15 0.73
C VAL A 162 -5.58 19.31 -0.48
N ALA A 163 -5.30 18.23 -1.19
CA ALA A 163 -4.45 18.23 -2.38
C ALA A 163 -5.21 18.66 -3.65
N GLY A 164 -6.53 18.57 -3.66
CA GLY A 164 -7.38 18.90 -4.81
C GLY A 164 -7.29 17.87 -5.94
N VAL A 165 -7.10 16.60 -5.60
CA VAL A 165 -6.84 15.51 -6.55
C VAL A 165 -8.05 14.57 -6.68
N GLY A 166 -8.04 13.77 -7.75
CA GLY A 166 -9.07 12.77 -8.03
C GLY A 166 -10.28 13.28 -8.80
N THR A 167 -11.04 12.33 -9.31
CA THR A 167 -12.27 12.53 -10.04
C THR A 167 -13.48 12.31 -9.15
N THR A 168 -14.67 12.62 -9.67
CA THR A 168 -15.94 12.39 -8.99
C THR A 168 -16.28 10.91 -9.03
N THR A 169 -16.66 10.37 -7.89
CA THR A 169 -17.12 8.98 -7.74
C THR A 169 -18.21 8.86 -6.68
N THR A 170 -18.66 7.65 -6.42
CA THR A 170 -19.68 7.33 -5.42
C THR A 170 -19.12 6.27 -4.47
N VAL A 171 -19.44 6.38 -3.19
CA VAL A 171 -19.17 5.33 -2.21
C VAL A 171 -20.44 4.97 -1.48
N ASN A 172 -20.65 3.67 -1.31
CA ASN A 172 -21.65 3.09 -0.42
C ASN A 172 -20.92 2.05 0.43
N THR A 173 -20.91 2.22 1.75
CA THR A 173 -20.12 1.37 2.63
C THR A 173 -20.81 1.12 3.95
N ARG A 174 -20.69 -0.11 4.46
CA ARG A 174 -21.26 -0.54 5.73
C ARG A 174 -20.41 -1.65 6.33
N PHE A 175 -19.78 -1.37 7.46
CA PHE A 175 -18.94 -2.32 8.21
C PHE A 175 -17.83 -2.97 7.36
N GLU A 176 -17.43 -2.32 6.30
CA GLU A 176 -16.29 -2.67 5.48
C GLU A 176 -14.99 -2.20 6.17
N GLY A 177 -13.87 -2.87 5.92
CA GLY A 177 -12.57 -2.39 6.38
C GLY A 177 -12.27 -0.99 5.84
N LEU A 178 -11.94 -0.03 6.71
CA LEU A 178 -11.75 1.37 6.33
C LEU A 178 -10.75 1.56 5.18
N LEU A 179 -9.59 0.89 5.24
CA LEU A 179 -8.61 0.99 4.17
C LEU A 179 -9.06 0.30 2.87
N ALA A 180 -9.91 -0.75 2.96
CA ALA A 180 -10.47 -1.39 1.77
C ALA A 180 -11.42 -0.43 1.05
N ALA A 181 -12.32 0.24 1.79
CA ALA A 181 -13.18 1.29 1.25
C ALA A 181 -12.37 2.44 0.63
N CYS A 182 -11.33 2.92 1.33
CA CYS A 182 -10.46 3.97 0.80
C CYS A 182 -9.74 3.54 -0.49
N ARG A 183 -9.26 2.30 -0.59
CA ARG A 183 -8.60 1.77 -1.80
C ARG A 183 -9.55 1.69 -2.99
N ARG A 184 -10.76 1.18 -2.78
CA ARG A 184 -11.80 1.14 -3.82
C ARG A 184 -12.07 2.55 -4.35
N VAL A 185 -12.35 3.50 -3.46
CA VAL A 185 -12.57 4.90 -3.85
C VAL A 185 -11.34 5.53 -4.55
N ALA A 186 -10.12 5.19 -4.12
CA ALA A 186 -8.90 5.69 -4.75
C ALA A 186 -8.73 5.17 -6.19
N ILE A 187 -9.08 3.91 -6.45
CA ILE A 187 -9.06 3.31 -7.80
C ILE A 187 -10.12 3.98 -8.67
N ASP A 188 -11.37 4.03 -8.21
CA ASP A 188 -12.52 4.60 -8.95
C ASP A 188 -12.36 6.10 -9.20
N GLY A 189 -11.65 6.78 -8.29
CA GLY A 189 -11.34 8.21 -8.35
C GLY A 189 -10.14 8.58 -9.22
N GLY A 190 -9.63 7.67 -10.06
CA GLY A 190 -8.54 7.93 -11.00
C GLY A 190 -7.16 7.48 -10.51
N GLY A 191 -7.09 6.52 -9.61
CA GLY A 191 -5.81 5.93 -9.16
C GLY A 191 -5.07 6.77 -8.13
N LEU A 192 -5.78 7.38 -7.18
CA LEU A 192 -5.17 8.19 -6.13
C LEU A 192 -4.26 7.38 -5.20
N GLY A 193 -3.22 8.04 -4.70
CA GLY A 193 -2.47 7.60 -3.54
C GLY A 193 -3.00 8.23 -2.25
N PHE A 194 -2.92 7.49 -1.15
CA PHE A 194 -3.09 8.02 0.19
C PHE A 194 -2.01 7.50 1.14
N ARG A 195 -1.71 8.25 2.16
CA ARG A 195 -0.68 7.91 3.14
C ARG A 195 -0.94 8.56 4.49
N ALA A 196 -0.39 7.94 5.53
CA ALA A 196 -0.26 8.54 6.85
C ALA A 196 1.25 8.83 7.09
N ARG A 197 1.57 10.02 7.57
CA ARG A 197 2.96 10.45 7.84
C ARG A 197 3.06 11.10 9.20
N GLN A 198 4.05 10.68 9.97
CA GLN A 198 4.39 11.41 11.19
C GLN A 198 5.17 12.68 10.83
N ASP A 199 4.64 13.84 11.22
CA ASP A 199 5.25 15.15 11.00
C ASP A 199 4.83 16.10 12.11
N ALA A 200 5.79 16.83 12.68
CA ALA A 200 5.59 17.86 13.71
C ALA A 200 4.69 17.40 14.89
N GLY A 201 4.89 16.18 15.42
CA GLY A 201 4.13 15.66 16.55
C GLY A 201 2.69 15.26 16.19
N GLN A 202 2.39 15.04 14.92
CA GLN A 202 1.08 14.61 14.43
C GLN A 202 1.24 13.47 13.42
N VAL A 203 0.22 12.63 13.30
CA VAL A 203 0.05 11.69 12.18
C VAL A 203 -0.87 12.36 11.16
N LYS A 204 -0.31 12.78 10.04
CA LYS A 204 -1.03 13.47 8.96
C LYS A 204 -1.49 12.48 7.92
N PHE A 205 -2.80 12.32 7.78
CA PHE A 205 -3.40 11.53 6.69
C PHE A 205 -3.77 12.44 5.51
N GLY A 206 -3.28 12.10 4.32
CA GLY A 206 -3.56 12.87 3.12
C GLY A 206 -3.55 12.02 1.85
N CYS A 207 -4.21 12.57 0.81
CA CYS A 207 -4.22 12.00 -0.53
C CYS A 207 -3.21 12.71 -1.43
N TYR A 208 -2.81 12.06 -2.51
CA TYR A 208 -1.96 12.63 -3.55
C TYR A 208 -2.27 11.98 -4.91
N ALA A 209 -1.94 12.68 -5.98
CA ALA A 209 -1.97 12.10 -7.32
C ALA A 209 -0.61 11.47 -7.63
N PRO A 210 -0.54 10.18 -7.96
CA PRO A 210 0.65 9.60 -8.57
C PRO A 210 1.03 10.34 -9.85
N VAL A 211 2.32 10.42 -10.13
CA VAL A 211 2.85 11.15 -11.28
C VAL A 211 3.25 10.18 -12.38
N ASP A 212 2.95 10.54 -13.63
CA ASP A 212 3.49 9.85 -14.78
C ASP A 212 4.98 10.22 -14.96
N ARG A 213 5.84 9.25 -14.68
CA ARG A 213 7.31 9.34 -14.78
C ARG A 213 7.86 8.49 -15.93
N THR A 214 7.02 7.97 -16.81
CA THR A 214 7.45 7.05 -17.88
C THR A 214 8.56 7.63 -18.76
N ALA A 215 8.57 8.94 -18.96
CA ALA A 215 9.61 9.64 -19.71
C ALA A 215 10.93 9.83 -18.94
N THR A 216 10.90 9.83 -17.60
CA THR A 216 12.06 10.22 -16.77
C THR A 216 12.56 9.09 -15.86
N ALA A 217 11.68 8.20 -15.41
CA ALA A 217 12.04 7.04 -14.58
C ALA A 217 11.99 5.77 -15.42
N ARG A 218 13.16 5.33 -15.89
CA ARG A 218 13.33 4.16 -16.75
C ARG A 218 14.24 3.14 -16.10
N PHE A 219 13.79 1.90 -16.06
CA PHE A 219 14.53 0.77 -15.50
C PHE A 219 14.92 -0.20 -16.62
N SER A 220 16.20 -0.56 -16.70
CA SER A 220 16.70 -1.53 -17.66
C SER A 220 18.01 -2.17 -17.18
N GLU A 221 18.33 -3.33 -17.71
CA GLU A 221 19.63 -3.97 -17.48
C GLU A 221 20.78 -3.06 -17.93
N GLY A 222 20.65 -2.43 -19.11
CA GLY A 222 21.66 -1.56 -19.66
C GLY A 222 21.97 -0.30 -18.84
N LEU A 223 21.01 0.19 -18.05
CA LEU A 223 21.20 1.29 -17.09
C LEU A 223 21.74 0.81 -15.74
N GLY A 224 21.86 -0.50 -15.52
CA GLY A 224 22.33 -1.08 -14.28
C GLY A 224 21.39 -0.95 -13.09
N ASN A 225 20.17 -0.45 -13.29
CA ASN A 225 19.17 -0.23 -12.26
C ASN A 225 18.04 -1.29 -12.22
N LEU A 226 18.09 -2.30 -13.10
CA LEU A 226 17.20 -3.46 -13.13
C LEU A 226 18.00 -4.72 -12.82
N ARG A 227 17.65 -5.46 -11.78
CA ARG A 227 18.37 -6.66 -11.33
C ARG A 227 17.66 -7.96 -11.65
N ALA A 228 16.35 -7.97 -11.59
CA ALA A 228 15.54 -9.12 -11.95
C ALA A 228 14.17 -8.67 -12.42
N LEU A 229 13.57 -9.44 -13.30
CA LEU A 229 12.19 -9.23 -13.71
C LEU A 229 11.51 -10.57 -14.02
N THR A 230 10.22 -10.61 -13.81
CA THR A 230 9.33 -11.62 -14.39
C THR A 230 8.21 -10.87 -15.11
N TYR A 231 7.97 -11.26 -16.34
CA TYR A 231 6.94 -10.71 -17.18
C TYR A 231 6.06 -11.85 -17.69
N LYS A 232 4.77 -11.72 -17.47
CA LYS A 232 3.77 -12.64 -17.99
C LYS A 232 2.61 -11.81 -18.54
N GLN A 233 2.23 -12.11 -19.74
CA GLN A 233 1.07 -11.54 -20.40
C GLN A 233 0.07 -12.66 -20.69
N SER A 234 -1.14 -12.53 -20.17
CA SER A 234 -2.21 -13.49 -20.41
C SER A 234 -3.26 -12.87 -21.33
N ALA A 235 -4.00 -13.69 -22.06
CA ALA A 235 -5.13 -13.22 -22.83
C ALA A 235 -6.21 -12.63 -21.90
N PRO A 236 -6.99 -11.65 -22.36
CA PRO A 236 -8.12 -11.17 -21.58
C PRO A 236 -9.12 -12.29 -21.34
N THR A 237 -9.68 -12.34 -20.16
CA THR A 237 -10.73 -13.31 -19.80
C THR A 237 -12.12 -12.81 -20.15
N VAL A 238 -12.25 -11.49 -20.36
CA VAL A 238 -13.48 -10.81 -20.77
C VAL A 238 -13.14 -9.67 -21.73
N THR A 239 -13.84 -9.60 -22.85
CA THR A 239 -13.77 -8.46 -23.77
C THR A 239 -15.16 -7.85 -24.00
N HIS A 240 -16.21 -8.58 -23.62
CA HIS A 240 -17.59 -8.14 -23.71
C HIS A 240 -18.31 -8.55 -22.44
N ALA A 241 -18.73 -7.59 -21.62
CA ALA A 241 -19.54 -7.79 -20.45
C ALA A 241 -21.01 -7.57 -20.81
N LEU A 242 -21.86 -8.60 -20.69
CA LEU A 242 -23.28 -8.48 -20.79
C LEU A 242 -23.85 -8.35 -19.38
N VAL A 243 -24.23 -7.15 -18.99
CA VAL A 243 -24.73 -6.85 -17.66
C VAL A 243 -26.25 -7.01 -17.65
N GLN A 244 -26.71 -7.88 -16.76
CA GLN A 244 -28.12 -8.13 -16.55
C GLN A 244 -28.61 -7.30 -15.37
N GLY A 245 -29.56 -6.41 -15.57
CA GLY A 245 -30.25 -5.69 -14.51
C GLY A 245 -31.07 -6.60 -13.58
N GLY A 246 -31.49 -6.06 -12.44
CA GLY A 246 -32.25 -6.77 -11.43
C GLY A 246 -33.60 -7.32 -11.93
N GLU A 247 -34.33 -8.02 -11.08
CA GLU A 247 -35.65 -8.52 -11.39
C GLU A 247 -36.66 -7.37 -11.43
N VAL A 248 -37.31 -7.20 -12.57
CA VAL A 248 -38.45 -6.32 -12.72
C VAL A 248 -39.72 -7.14 -12.52
N GLU A 249 -40.74 -6.62 -11.81
CA GLU A 249 -42.02 -7.31 -11.64
C GLU A 249 -42.62 -7.68 -13.00
N ALA A 250 -43.00 -8.95 -13.15
CA ALA A 250 -43.59 -9.47 -14.38
C ALA A 250 -44.83 -8.63 -14.80
N PRO A 251 -45.01 -8.33 -16.11
CA PRO A 251 -44.41 -9.00 -17.25
C PRO A 251 -43.28 -8.23 -17.95
N ALA A 252 -42.51 -7.41 -17.24
CA ALA A 252 -41.46 -6.62 -17.84
C ALA A 252 -40.23 -7.48 -18.16
N ASP A 253 -39.63 -7.26 -19.32
CA ASP A 253 -38.37 -7.92 -19.70
C ASP A 253 -37.21 -7.31 -18.91
N ARG A 254 -36.26 -8.14 -18.52
CA ARG A 254 -35.00 -7.70 -17.89
C ARG A 254 -34.24 -6.82 -18.86
N ILE A 255 -33.60 -5.79 -18.32
CA ILE A 255 -32.71 -4.92 -19.09
C ILE A 255 -31.33 -5.55 -19.15
N PHE A 256 -30.71 -5.51 -20.32
CA PHE A 256 -29.35 -5.92 -20.57
C PHE A 256 -28.57 -4.76 -21.15
N THR A 257 -27.38 -4.52 -20.61
CA THR A 257 -26.45 -3.52 -21.14
C THR A 257 -25.17 -4.24 -21.54
N GLU A 258 -24.69 -4.04 -22.77
CA GLU A 258 -23.41 -4.57 -23.23
C GLU A 258 -22.34 -3.49 -23.11
N VAL A 259 -21.24 -3.82 -22.42
CA VAL A 259 -20.03 -3.00 -22.35
C VAL A 259 -18.90 -3.79 -22.99
N ALA A 260 -18.18 -3.18 -23.94
CA ALA A 260 -17.18 -3.90 -24.74
C ALA A 260 -15.84 -3.16 -24.82
N ASP A 261 -14.76 -3.89 -24.63
CA ASP A 261 -13.42 -3.49 -25.05
C ASP A 261 -13.17 -3.99 -26.49
N THR A 262 -13.52 -3.16 -27.44
CA THR A 262 -13.38 -3.48 -28.87
C THR A 262 -11.92 -3.58 -29.33
N VAL A 263 -10.99 -2.93 -28.62
CA VAL A 263 -9.56 -2.97 -28.92
C VAL A 263 -9.00 -4.33 -28.51
N ALA A 264 -9.30 -4.76 -27.28
CA ALA A 264 -8.89 -6.08 -26.82
C ALA A 264 -9.54 -7.20 -27.66
N ALA A 265 -10.82 -7.07 -27.99
CA ALA A 265 -11.51 -8.05 -28.85
C ALA A 265 -10.92 -8.16 -30.26
N ALA A 266 -10.45 -7.05 -30.83
CA ALA A 266 -9.77 -7.06 -32.13
C ALA A 266 -8.35 -7.63 -32.07
N ALA A 267 -7.63 -7.41 -30.97
CA ALA A 267 -6.27 -7.91 -30.78
C ALA A 267 -6.22 -9.42 -30.43
N TRP A 268 -7.21 -9.89 -29.71
CA TRP A 268 -7.30 -11.29 -29.27
C TRP A 268 -8.48 -11.98 -29.94
N TRP A 269 -9.65 -11.95 -29.34
CA TRP A 269 -10.95 -12.37 -29.86
C TRP A 269 -12.06 -11.95 -28.89
N ARG A 270 -13.30 -12.12 -29.31
CA ARG A 270 -14.45 -11.86 -28.46
C ARG A 270 -14.57 -12.93 -27.37
N VAL A 271 -14.55 -12.49 -26.10
CA VAL A 271 -14.82 -13.33 -24.91
C VAL A 271 -15.93 -12.65 -24.13
N GLU A 272 -17.05 -13.35 -23.96
CA GLU A 272 -18.24 -12.83 -23.31
C GLU A 272 -18.37 -13.31 -21.87
N GLN A 273 -18.82 -12.42 -21.00
CA GLN A 273 -19.18 -12.75 -19.61
C GLN A 273 -20.54 -12.15 -19.28
N LEU A 274 -21.43 -12.94 -18.67
CA LEU A 274 -22.66 -12.44 -18.07
C LEU A 274 -22.35 -11.93 -16.66
N VAL A 275 -22.73 -10.67 -16.39
CA VAL A 275 -22.53 -9.98 -15.10
C VAL A 275 -23.92 -9.68 -14.51
N SER A 276 -24.09 -9.98 -13.22
CA SER A 276 -25.30 -9.55 -12.49
C SER A 276 -25.13 -8.09 -12.09
N GLY A 277 -25.95 -7.22 -12.63
CA GLY A 277 -25.91 -5.79 -12.35
C GLY A 277 -26.42 -5.45 -10.95
N SER A 278 -25.97 -4.33 -10.45
CA SER A 278 -26.31 -3.77 -9.13
C SER A 278 -27.64 -3.00 -9.13
N ALA A 279 -28.18 -2.67 -10.30
CA ALA A 279 -29.39 -1.86 -10.46
C ALA A 279 -30.42 -2.52 -11.39
N ASP A 280 -31.67 -2.08 -11.26
CA ASP A 280 -32.79 -2.55 -12.10
C ASP A 280 -32.84 -1.84 -13.47
N SER A 281 -32.15 -0.72 -13.59
CA SER A 281 -32.08 0.10 -14.83
C SER A 281 -30.70 0.75 -14.96
N ASP A 282 -30.35 1.14 -16.19
CA ASP A 282 -29.09 1.87 -16.46
C ASP A 282 -29.30 3.39 -16.56
N THR A 283 -30.33 3.90 -15.88
CA THR A 283 -30.69 5.33 -15.98
C THR A 283 -29.56 6.23 -15.47
N ASP A 284 -28.83 5.80 -14.44
CA ASP A 284 -27.71 6.53 -13.83
C ASP A 284 -26.34 5.93 -14.24
N GLY A 285 -26.31 5.02 -15.21
CA GLY A 285 -25.07 4.39 -15.70
C GLY A 285 -24.51 3.30 -14.81
N GLU A 286 -25.26 2.81 -13.83
CA GLU A 286 -24.78 1.80 -12.86
C GLU A 286 -24.48 0.46 -13.55
N LEU A 287 -25.33 -0.01 -14.47
CA LEU A 287 -25.06 -1.24 -15.23
C LEU A 287 -23.86 -1.09 -16.17
N THR A 288 -23.69 0.09 -16.75
CA THR A 288 -22.50 0.42 -17.55
C THR A 288 -21.25 0.42 -16.69
N GLN A 289 -21.32 0.88 -15.44
CA GLN A 289 -20.22 0.82 -14.48
C GLN A 289 -19.88 -0.63 -14.12
N ASP A 290 -20.87 -1.45 -13.76
CA ASP A 290 -20.67 -2.88 -13.45
C ASP A 290 -19.98 -3.62 -14.62
N GLY A 291 -20.38 -3.31 -15.85
CA GLY A 291 -19.75 -3.85 -17.06
C GLY A 291 -18.31 -3.37 -17.24
N THR A 292 -18.04 -2.10 -16.95
CA THR A 292 -16.71 -1.53 -17.02
C THR A 292 -15.78 -2.15 -15.97
N GLU A 293 -16.27 -2.38 -14.76
CA GLU A 293 -15.54 -3.07 -13.69
C GLU A 293 -15.23 -4.52 -14.11
N ALA A 294 -16.20 -5.25 -14.65
CA ALA A 294 -15.98 -6.61 -15.14
C ALA A 294 -14.96 -6.68 -16.29
N LEU A 295 -14.96 -5.68 -17.20
CA LEU A 295 -13.94 -5.57 -18.23
C LEU A 295 -12.55 -5.27 -17.63
N ALA A 296 -12.48 -4.42 -16.62
CA ALA A 296 -11.22 -4.09 -15.96
C ALA A 296 -10.64 -5.29 -15.22
N ASP A 297 -11.49 -6.06 -14.52
CA ASP A 297 -11.10 -7.29 -13.83
C ASP A 297 -10.66 -8.39 -14.80
N GLY A 298 -11.34 -8.47 -15.95
CA GLY A 298 -11.05 -9.45 -17.01
C GLY A 298 -10.06 -8.95 -18.06
N ALA A 299 -9.55 -7.73 -17.94
CA ALA A 299 -8.59 -7.17 -18.88
C ALA A 299 -7.34 -8.06 -18.95
N GLN A 300 -6.59 -7.91 -20.05
CA GLN A 300 -5.35 -8.64 -20.25
C GLN A 300 -4.41 -8.42 -19.04
N PRO A 301 -4.27 -9.39 -18.13
CA PRO A 301 -3.40 -9.20 -17.00
C PRO A 301 -1.95 -9.23 -17.47
N VAL A 302 -1.29 -8.11 -17.33
CA VAL A 302 0.16 -8.02 -17.42
C VAL A 302 0.69 -8.17 -16.00
N GLU A 303 1.31 -9.29 -15.73
CA GLU A 303 2.01 -9.53 -14.48
C GLU A 303 3.46 -9.10 -14.67
N LEU A 304 3.82 -7.97 -14.14
CA LEU A 304 5.20 -7.49 -14.08
C LEU A 304 5.63 -7.53 -12.61
N ALA A 305 6.72 -8.20 -12.34
CA ALA A 305 7.38 -8.08 -11.04
C ALA A 305 8.86 -7.84 -11.30
N THR A 306 9.37 -6.76 -10.75
CA THR A 306 10.74 -6.33 -10.96
C THR A 306 11.46 -6.14 -9.64
N VAL A 307 12.77 -6.37 -9.66
CA VAL A 307 13.69 -5.93 -8.62
C VAL A 307 14.58 -4.86 -9.24
N THR A 308 14.36 -3.64 -8.79
CA THR A 308 15.17 -2.49 -9.20
C THR A 308 16.12 -2.10 -8.06
N VAL A 309 17.14 -1.34 -8.37
CA VAL A 309 18.05 -0.75 -7.38
C VAL A 309 18.24 0.72 -7.67
N ASP A 310 18.39 1.50 -6.61
CA ASP A 310 18.72 2.91 -6.74
C ASP A 310 20.12 3.08 -7.35
N THR A 311 20.24 4.07 -8.24
CA THR A 311 21.50 4.53 -8.81
C THR A 311 21.71 6.01 -8.45
N GLU A 312 22.88 6.58 -8.78
CA GLU A 312 23.09 8.01 -8.56
C GLU A 312 22.09 8.88 -9.32
N ASP A 313 21.70 8.45 -10.51
CA ASP A 313 20.83 9.17 -11.43
C ASP A 313 19.33 8.96 -11.16
N LEU A 314 18.96 7.84 -10.53
CA LEU A 314 17.55 7.49 -10.29
C LEU A 314 17.38 6.88 -8.90
N LYS A 315 16.74 7.62 -7.99
CA LYS A 315 16.55 7.25 -6.59
C LYS A 315 15.08 7.31 -6.18
N ALA A 316 14.65 6.28 -5.49
CA ALA A 316 13.34 6.25 -4.85
C ALA A 316 13.22 7.37 -3.79
N GLY A 317 12.07 8.04 -3.79
CA GLY A 317 11.78 9.16 -2.90
C GLY A 317 12.30 10.52 -3.41
N ARG A 318 13.27 10.55 -4.34
CA ARG A 318 13.75 11.77 -4.99
C ARG A 318 13.19 11.93 -6.41
N ASP A 319 13.31 10.91 -7.23
CA ASP A 319 13.01 10.97 -8.66
C ASP A 319 11.69 10.29 -9.00
N PHE A 320 11.30 9.29 -8.21
CA PHE A 320 10.01 8.60 -8.30
C PHE A 320 9.54 8.17 -6.90
N GLY A 321 8.24 7.91 -6.76
CA GLY A 321 7.61 7.55 -5.50
C GLY A 321 6.57 6.43 -5.65
N LEU A 322 5.93 6.09 -4.54
CA LEU A 322 4.84 5.10 -4.51
C LEU A 322 3.67 5.56 -5.39
N GLY A 323 3.18 4.66 -6.23
CA GLY A 323 2.09 4.91 -7.17
C GLY A 323 2.50 5.59 -8.47
N ASP A 324 3.72 6.14 -8.58
CA ASP A 324 4.18 6.74 -9.83
C ASP A 324 4.26 5.68 -10.93
N ARG A 325 3.87 6.07 -12.15
CA ARG A 325 3.98 5.24 -13.34
C ARG A 325 5.38 5.40 -13.93
N VAL A 326 6.04 4.28 -14.17
CA VAL A 326 7.43 4.23 -14.64
C VAL A 326 7.58 3.26 -15.79
N THR A 327 8.68 3.34 -16.55
CA THR A 327 8.97 2.44 -17.67
C THR A 327 9.99 1.38 -17.26
N VAL A 328 9.68 0.13 -17.55
CA VAL A 328 10.59 -1.01 -17.45
C VAL A 328 10.88 -1.54 -18.84
N ALA A 329 12.13 -1.45 -19.28
CA ALA A 329 12.58 -2.01 -20.54
C ALA A 329 13.13 -3.43 -20.33
N LEU A 330 12.46 -4.40 -20.94
CA LEU A 330 12.86 -5.80 -20.89
C LEU A 330 14.08 -6.04 -21.79
N PRO A 331 14.92 -7.03 -21.49
CA PRO A 331 16.04 -7.42 -22.35
C PRO A 331 15.61 -7.83 -23.77
N THR A 332 14.35 -8.18 -23.96
CA THR A 332 13.73 -8.50 -25.27
C THR A 332 13.46 -7.28 -26.13
N GLY A 333 13.65 -6.06 -25.61
CA GLY A 333 13.32 -4.81 -26.29
C GLY A 333 11.87 -4.34 -26.08
N LEU A 334 11.05 -5.13 -25.37
CA LEU A 334 9.70 -4.70 -25.00
C LEU A 334 9.80 -3.68 -23.84
N GLU A 335 9.03 -2.63 -23.90
CA GLU A 335 8.85 -1.66 -22.81
C GLU A 335 7.47 -1.84 -22.18
N VAL A 336 7.44 -1.88 -20.86
CA VAL A 336 6.23 -2.01 -20.07
C VAL A 336 6.17 -0.84 -19.11
N GLU A 337 5.03 -0.20 -19.03
CA GLU A 337 4.76 0.89 -18.10
C GLU A 337 3.86 0.38 -16.98
N ASP A 338 4.27 0.55 -15.73
CA ASP A 338 3.47 0.14 -14.58
C ASP A 338 3.78 0.98 -13.34
N LEU A 339 3.00 0.78 -12.29
CA LEU A 339 3.06 1.56 -11.07
C LEU A 339 4.12 1.02 -10.10
N VAL A 340 4.78 1.93 -9.38
CA VAL A 340 5.63 1.58 -8.24
C VAL A 340 4.75 1.18 -7.06
N ARG A 341 4.70 -0.11 -6.75
CA ARG A 341 3.83 -0.69 -5.70
C ARG A 341 4.44 -0.68 -4.33
N SER A 342 5.73 -0.89 -4.24
CA SER A 342 6.43 -0.83 -2.95
C SER A 342 7.87 -0.37 -3.11
N ILE A 343 8.40 0.22 -2.04
CA ILE A 343 9.80 0.58 -1.92
C ILE A 343 10.32 -0.09 -0.65
N HIS A 344 11.36 -0.88 -0.81
CA HIS A 344 11.97 -1.69 0.23
C HIS A 344 13.35 -1.13 0.56
N LEU A 345 13.57 -0.82 1.83
CA LEU A 345 14.84 -0.36 2.40
C LEU A 345 15.44 -1.48 3.24
N GLN A 346 16.62 -1.91 2.86
CA GLN A 346 17.48 -2.76 3.69
C GLN A 346 18.71 -1.98 4.10
N ALA A 347 19.08 -2.06 5.36
CA ALA A 347 20.27 -1.38 5.84
C ALA A 347 20.97 -2.18 6.94
N THR A 348 22.29 -2.09 6.96
CA THR A 348 23.13 -2.53 8.08
C THR A 348 24.21 -1.48 8.31
N PRO A 349 24.71 -1.31 9.56
CA PRO A 349 25.75 -0.34 9.85
C PRO A 349 27.04 -0.53 9.01
N ASN A 350 27.33 -1.77 8.63
CA ASN A 350 28.58 -2.13 7.94
C ASN A 350 28.46 -2.14 6.41
N SER A 351 27.28 -2.47 5.85
CA SER A 351 27.09 -2.60 4.41
C SER A 351 26.36 -1.39 3.78
N GLY A 352 25.96 -0.42 4.61
CA GLY A 352 25.19 0.71 4.15
C GLY A 352 23.71 0.36 3.90
N GLU A 353 23.08 1.10 2.99
CA GLU A 353 21.67 0.93 2.65
C GLU A 353 21.49 0.46 1.21
N HIS A 354 20.47 -0.37 1.01
CA HIS A 354 20.03 -0.84 -0.29
C HIS A 354 18.54 -0.52 -0.43
N VAL A 355 18.19 0.22 -1.46
CA VAL A 355 16.80 0.52 -1.78
C VAL A 355 16.41 -0.22 -3.05
N THR A 356 15.34 -0.98 -2.98
CA THR A 356 14.77 -1.70 -4.11
C THR A 356 13.30 -1.35 -4.27
N SER A 357 12.83 -1.25 -5.50
CA SER A 357 11.42 -0.98 -5.77
C SER A 357 10.78 -2.14 -6.50
N LEU A 358 9.53 -2.44 -6.14
CA LEU A 358 8.68 -3.36 -6.85
C LEU A 358 7.77 -2.55 -7.78
N ILE A 359 7.86 -2.83 -9.07
CA ILE A 359 7.02 -2.23 -10.10
C ILE A 359 6.09 -3.30 -10.64
N GLY A 360 4.83 -2.95 -10.81
CA GLY A 360 3.80 -3.86 -11.28
C GLY A 360 3.10 -4.64 -10.16
N SER A 361 2.13 -5.44 -10.55
CA SER A 361 1.36 -6.27 -9.62
C SER A 361 1.73 -7.73 -9.81
N PRO A 362 2.39 -8.38 -8.84
CA PRO A 362 2.40 -9.83 -8.82
C PRO A 362 0.97 -10.31 -8.62
N SER A 363 0.47 -11.21 -9.47
CA SER A 363 -0.85 -11.80 -9.24
C SER A 363 -0.88 -12.53 -7.90
N ALA A 364 -2.05 -12.62 -7.28
CA ALA A 364 -2.26 -13.38 -6.04
C ALA A 364 -1.88 -14.89 -6.19
N THR A 365 -1.72 -15.34 -7.43
CA THR A 365 -1.23 -16.68 -7.80
C THR A 365 0.26 -16.72 -8.13
N SER A 366 0.95 -15.56 -8.22
CA SER A 366 2.38 -15.56 -8.44
C SER A 366 3.08 -16.03 -7.18
N ASP A 367 3.59 -17.19 -7.33
CA ASP A 367 4.34 -18.11 -6.52
C ASP A 367 5.06 -17.46 -5.31
N PRO A 368 4.86 -18.01 -4.09
CA PRO A 368 5.73 -17.74 -2.94
C PRO A 368 7.24 -17.85 -3.22
N GLN A 369 7.61 -18.52 -4.31
CA GLN A 369 8.98 -18.60 -4.80
C GLN A 369 9.54 -17.24 -5.23
N MET A 370 8.73 -16.34 -5.82
CA MET A 370 9.24 -15.04 -6.26
C MET A 370 9.54 -14.11 -5.07
N VAL A 371 8.68 -14.11 -4.06
CA VAL A 371 8.96 -13.38 -2.82
C VAL A 371 10.22 -13.94 -2.13
N ARG A 372 10.44 -15.27 -2.21
CA ARG A 372 11.68 -15.89 -1.73
C ARG A 372 12.87 -15.53 -2.61
N LEU A 373 12.71 -15.49 -3.93
CA LEU A 373 13.75 -15.11 -4.87
C LEU A 373 14.20 -13.66 -4.68
N VAL A 374 13.25 -12.73 -4.48
CA VAL A 374 13.52 -11.33 -4.16
C VAL A 374 14.31 -11.21 -2.84
N ARG A 375 13.88 -11.93 -1.80
CA ARG A 375 14.60 -11.97 -0.51
C ARG A 375 15.97 -12.65 -0.62
N GLU A 376 16.08 -13.71 -1.42
CA GLU A 376 17.33 -14.45 -1.61
C GLU A 376 18.33 -13.66 -2.48
N LEU A 377 17.86 -12.96 -3.50
CA LEU A 377 18.69 -12.05 -4.31
C LEU A 377 19.20 -10.87 -3.48
N GLY A 378 18.35 -10.27 -2.64
CA GLY A 378 18.78 -9.23 -1.72
C GLY A 378 19.87 -9.71 -0.74
N ARG A 379 19.72 -10.93 -0.21
CA ARG A 379 20.75 -11.54 0.66
C ARG A 379 22.04 -11.91 -0.09
N ARG A 380 21.95 -12.32 -1.37
CA ARG A 380 23.13 -12.64 -2.18
C ARG A 380 23.90 -11.41 -2.61
N LEU A 381 23.20 -10.31 -2.95
CA LEU A 381 23.83 -9.03 -3.25
C LEU A 381 24.60 -8.49 -2.05
N GLY A 382 24.01 -8.48 -0.86
CA GLY A 382 24.70 -8.06 0.36
C GLY A 382 25.91 -8.93 0.73
N ARG A 383 25.99 -10.20 0.26
CA ARG A 383 27.17 -11.06 0.44
C ARG A 383 28.26 -10.89 -0.64
N LEU A 384 27.90 -10.42 -1.82
CA LEU A 384 28.87 -10.18 -2.91
C LEU A 384 29.59 -8.84 -2.76
N GLU A 385 28.92 -7.86 -2.18
CA GLU A 385 29.50 -6.53 -1.91
C GLU A 385 30.31 -6.51 -0.58
N ALA A 386 30.15 -7.54 0.28
CA ALA A 386 30.94 -7.72 1.50
C ALA A 386 32.25 -8.50 1.26
N ARG A 387 32.64 -8.77 0.02
CA ARG A 387 33.95 -9.33 -0.40
C ARG A 387 34.78 -8.31 -1.14
#